data_1c6214c3de10a3b0a4831e290fd7e5ab
#
_entry.id   1c6214c3de10a3b0a4831e290fd7e5ab
#
_cell.length_a   1.000
_cell.length_b   1.000
_cell.length_c   1.000
_cell.angle_alpha   90.00
_cell.angle_beta   90.00
_cell.angle_gamma   90.00
#
_symmetry.space_group_name_H-M   'P 1'
#
loop_
_entity.id
_entity.type
_entity.pdbx_description
1 polymer ?
#
loop_
_entity_poly.entity_id
_entity_poly.type
_entity_poly.pdbx_seq_one_letter_code
_entity_poly.pdbx_strand_id
1 'polypeptide(L)'
;MIDLKHGDCLELMKEIPDGSVDMVLTDPPYGTTACKWDSVIPFEPMWEQLKRITKPNGAIVLFGSEPFSSALRISNIKQYKYDWVWEKSRFANQMLAKIQPLKIHELLHVFSSWKVQYNPQGLIEVNKVTKQGKKVTDNNGGGVRKSEYMQTHTNYPRSILRFKSESNTVHSTQKPVPL
;
A
#
# COMPACT_ATOMS: atom_id res chain seq x y z
N MET A 1 3.28 -9.45 22.28
CA MET A 1 3.42 -10.91 22.08
C MET A 1 3.45 -11.12 20.55
N ILE A 2 4.38 -11.93 20.02
CA ILE A 2 4.43 -12.31 18.60
C ILE A 2 3.84 -13.73 18.51
N ASP A 3 2.89 -13.92 17.61
CA ASP A 3 2.29 -15.22 17.30
C ASP A 3 2.64 -15.58 15.85
N LEU A 4 3.41 -16.64 15.65
CA LEU A 4 3.84 -17.11 14.34
C LEU A 4 3.13 -18.40 14.00
N LYS A 5 2.36 -18.38 12.91
CA LYS A 5 1.63 -19.54 12.42
C LYS A 5 2.15 -19.94 11.02
N HIS A 6 2.31 -21.23 10.80
CA HIS A 6 2.69 -21.80 9.51
C HIS A 6 1.54 -22.63 8.94
N GLY A 7 1.10 -22.31 7.73
CA GLY A 7 -0.01 -23.02 7.07
C GLY A 7 -0.67 -22.17 5.98
N ASP A 8 -1.76 -22.66 5.45
CA ASP A 8 -2.59 -21.92 4.50
C ASP A 8 -3.23 -20.72 5.18
N CYS A 9 -3.01 -19.52 4.64
CA CYS A 9 -3.49 -18.30 5.25
C CYS A 9 -5.02 -18.21 5.29
N LEU A 10 -5.74 -18.79 4.32
CA LEU A 10 -7.20 -18.81 4.30
C LEU A 10 -7.77 -19.65 5.45
N GLU A 11 -7.09 -20.76 5.79
CA GLU A 11 -7.49 -21.60 6.94
C GLU A 11 -7.10 -20.92 8.26
N LEU A 12 -5.88 -20.40 8.36
CA LEU A 12 -5.40 -19.77 9.59
C LEU A 12 -6.17 -18.50 9.94
N MET A 13 -6.58 -17.73 8.94
CA MET A 13 -7.40 -16.54 9.19
C MET A 13 -8.75 -16.85 9.83
N LYS A 14 -9.31 -18.07 9.64
CA LYS A 14 -10.56 -18.46 10.29
C LYS A 14 -10.49 -18.47 11.82
N GLU A 15 -9.28 -18.64 12.38
CA GLU A 15 -9.04 -18.61 13.83
C GLU A 15 -8.97 -17.18 14.39
N ILE A 16 -8.86 -16.17 13.54
CA ILE A 16 -8.76 -14.77 13.97
C ILE A 16 -10.18 -14.23 14.18
N PRO A 17 -10.48 -13.62 15.36
CA PRO A 17 -11.80 -13.06 15.63
C PRO A 17 -12.18 -11.93 14.66
N ASP A 18 -13.47 -11.79 14.38
CA ASP A 18 -14.02 -10.74 13.54
C ASP A 18 -13.66 -9.35 14.08
N GLY A 19 -13.26 -8.44 13.21
CA GLY A 19 -12.97 -7.04 13.53
C GLY A 19 -11.89 -6.85 14.62
N SER A 20 -10.96 -7.80 14.77
CA SER A 20 -9.91 -7.74 15.80
C SER A 20 -8.60 -7.12 15.31
N VAL A 21 -8.38 -7.08 14.00
CA VAL A 21 -7.13 -6.65 13.38
C VAL A 21 -7.17 -5.16 13.02
N ASP A 22 -6.22 -4.37 13.51
CA ASP A 22 -6.10 -2.95 13.19
C ASP A 22 -5.52 -2.71 11.80
N MET A 23 -4.56 -3.54 11.38
CA MET A 23 -3.93 -3.45 10.08
C MET A 23 -3.48 -4.82 9.58
N VAL A 24 -3.67 -5.08 8.30
CA VAL A 24 -3.00 -6.16 7.57
C VAL A 24 -1.92 -5.55 6.69
N LEU A 25 -0.70 -6.08 6.77
CA LEU A 25 0.40 -5.76 5.85
C LEU A 25 0.98 -7.08 5.35
N THR A 26 0.88 -7.36 4.06
CA THR A 26 1.38 -8.61 3.52
C THR A 26 1.86 -8.49 2.08
N ASP A 27 2.76 -9.38 1.72
CA ASP A 27 3.30 -9.58 0.37
C ASP A 27 2.75 -10.90 -0.17
N PRO A 28 1.57 -10.89 -0.82
CA PRO A 28 0.96 -12.10 -1.34
C PRO A 28 1.72 -12.62 -2.56
N PRO A 29 1.58 -13.89 -2.94
CA PRO A 29 2.14 -14.40 -4.19
C PRO A 29 1.47 -13.75 -5.40
N TYR A 30 2.27 -13.34 -6.40
CA TYR A 30 1.81 -12.61 -7.58
C TYR A 30 1.52 -13.51 -8.80
N GLY A 31 1.96 -14.78 -8.77
CA GLY A 31 1.88 -15.68 -9.91
C GLY A 31 2.79 -15.28 -11.08
N THR A 32 3.89 -14.59 -10.80
CA THR A 32 4.80 -14.04 -11.82
C THR A 32 6.14 -14.77 -11.92
N THR A 33 6.37 -15.75 -11.04
CA THR A 33 7.60 -16.55 -11.01
C THR A 33 7.31 -18.02 -11.31
N ALA A 34 8.34 -18.78 -11.67
CA ALA A 34 8.23 -20.24 -11.85
C ALA A 34 8.21 -21.02 -10.52
N CYS A 35 8.20 -20.36 -9.40
CA CYS A 35 8.19 -20.99 -8.08
C CYS A 35 6.81 -21.60 -7.80
N LYS A 36 6.77 -22.84 -7.33
CA LYS A 36 5.51 -23.55 -7.03
C LYS A 36 4.64 -22.85 -5.96
N TRP A 37 5.27 -22.10 -5.05
CA TRP A 37 4.58 -21.36 -4.01
C TRP A 37 4.01 -20.01 -4.51
N ASP A 38 4.41 -19.54 -5.70
CA ASP A 38 3.94 -18.27 -6.26
C ASP A 38 2.63 -18.46 -7.03
N SER A 39 1.63 -19.02 -6.34
CA SER A 39 0.27 -19.14 -6.87
C SER A 39 -0.61 -18.06 -6.28
N VAL A 40 -1.29 -17.30 -7.15
CA VAL A 40 -2.20 -16.23 -6.70
C VAL A 40 -3.30 -16.81 -5.81
N ILE A 41 -3.44 -16.25 -4.62
CA ILE A 41 -4.53 -16.60 -3.71
C ILE A 41 -5.86 -16.17 -4.37
N PRO A 42 -6.88 -17.03 -4.45
CA PRO A 42 -8.17 -16.64 -4.99
C PRO A 42 -8.72 -15.39 -4.30
N PHE A 43 -9.03 -14.35 -5.09
CA PHE A 43 -9.37 -13.04 -4.52
C PHE A 43 -10.64 -13.05 -3.68
N GLU A 44 -11.66 -13.79 -4.10
CA GLU A 44 -12.93 -13.82 -3.38
C GLU A 44 -12.80 -14.32 -1.94
N PRO A 45 -12.30 -15.53 -1.65
CA PRO A 45 -12.10 -16.00 -0.30
C PRO A 45 -11.05 -15.17 0.47
N MET A 46 -10.03 -14.66 -0.20
CA MET A 46 -9.04 -13.76 0.42
C MET A 46 -9.73 -12.49 0.96
N TRP A 47 -10.54 -11.83 0.13
CA TRP A 47 -11.24 -10.61 0.55
C TRP A 47 -12.31 -10.89 1.61
N GLU A 48 -12.96 -12.04 1.57
CA GLU A 48 -13.91 -12.45 2.61
C GLU A 48 -13.22 -12.47 3.97
N GLN A 49 -12.11 -13.17 4.10
CA GLN A 49 -11.38 -13.26 5.37
C GLN A 49 -10.75 -11.92 5.78
N LEU A 50 -10.07 -11.22 4.87
CA LEU A 50 -9.45 -9.94 5.20
C LEU A 50 -10.45 -8.90 5.67
N LYS A 51 -11.63 -8.83 5.05
CA LYS A 51 -12.71 -7.92 5.46
C LYS A 51 -13.31 -8.29 6.81
N ARG A 52 -13.47 -9.59 7.06
CA ARG A 52 -14.03 -10.11 8.30
C ARG A 52 -13.14 -9.78 9.50
N ILE A 53 -11.84 -10.06 9.40
CA ILE A 53 -10.90 -9.88 10.53
C ILE A 53 -10.52 -8.43 10.79
N THR A 54 -10.52 -7.57 9.74
CA THR A 54 -10.04 -6.20 9.85
C THR A 54 -11.12 -5.27 10.38
N LYS A 55 -10.78 -4.39 11.32
CA LYS A 55 -11.66 -3.35 11.84
C LYS A 55 -12.19 -2.43 10.73
N PRO A 56 -13.38 -1.81 10.88
CA PRO A 56 -13.95 -0.97 9.81
C PRO A 56 -13.05 0.17 9.32
N ASN A 57 -12.27 0.78 10.21
CA ASN A 57 -11.29 1.84 9.90
C ASN A 57 -9.86 1.30 9.75
N GLY A 58 -9.68 0.00 9.84
CA GLY A 58 -8.40 -0.67 9.67
C GLY A 58 -7.91 -0.59 8.21
N ALA A 59 -6.62 -0.70 8.03
CA ALA A 59 -5.99 -0.73 6.73
C ALA A 59 -5.65 -2.16 6.29
N ILE A 60 -5.92 -2.49 5.03
CA ILE A 60 -5.40 -3.68 4.37
C ILE A 60 -4.39 -3.20 3.35
N VAL A 61 -3.11 -3.47 3.58
CA VAL A 61 -2.00 -3.04 2.74
C VAL A 61 -1.37 -4.25 2.10
N LEU A 62 -1.46 -4.33 0.78
CA LEU A 62 -0.97 -5.45 0.00
C LEU A 62 0.11 -4.99 -0.97
N PHE A 63 1.28 -5.63 -0.91
CA PHE A 63 2.29 -5.43 -1.95
C PHE A 63 1.80 -5.95 -3.28
N GLY A 64 2.31 -5.37 -4.35
CA GLY A 64 1.94 -5.77 -5.69
C GLY A 64 2.86 -5.24 -6.77
N SER A 65 2.76 -5.90 -7.90
CA SER A 65 3.51 -5.62 -9.12
C SER A 65 2.63 -5.98 -10.31
N GLU A 66 2.68 -5.22 -11.40
CA GLU A 66 1.90 -5.54 -12.60
C GLU A 66 2.33 -6.89 -13.22
N PRO A 67 1.39 -7.68 -13.76
CA PRO A 67 -0.07 -7.40 -13.95
C PRO A 67 -0.94 -7.71 -12.71
N PHE A 68 -0.40 -8.39 -11.68
CA PHE A 68 -1.13 -8.73 -10.45
C PHE A 68 -1.78 -7.53 -9.78
N SER A 69 -1.10 -6.39 -9.70
CA SER A 69 -1.60 -5.15 -9.11
C SER A 69 -2.91 -4.67 -9.74
N SER A 70 -3.03 -4.75 -11.05
CA SER A 70 -4.27 -4.38 -11.75
C SER A 70 -5.42 -5.31 -11.40
N ALA A 71 -5.20 -6.62 -11.40
CA ALA A 71 -6.20 -7.62 -11.02
C ALA A 71 -6.63 -7.44 -9.56
N LEU A 72 -5.66 -7.22 -8.64
CA LEU A 72 -5.92 -6.98 -7.23
C LEU A 72 -6.81 -5.75 -7.01
N ARG A 73 -6.50 -4.62 -7.64
CA ARG A 73 -7.29 -3.39 -7.52
C ARG A 73 -8.72 -3.58 -8.03
N ILE A 74 -8.87 -4.20 -9.21
CA ILE A 74 -10.18 -4.45 -9.82
C ILE A 74 -11.02 -5.38 -8.93
N SER A 75 -10.42 -6.40 -8.32
CA SER A 75 -11.12 -7.36 -7.46
C SER A 75 -11.80 -6.73 -6.24
N ASN A 76 -11.35 -5.54 -5.81
CA ASN A 76 -11.94 -4.81 -4.67
C ASN A 76 -11.89 -3.28 -4.84
N ILE A 77 -12.21 -2.80 -6.01
CA ILE A 77 -12.15 -1.37 -6.36
C ILE A 77 -12.97 -0.47 -5.43
N LYS A 78 -14.07 -0.98 -4.86
CA LYS A 78 -14.92 -0.23 -3.93
C LYS A 78 -14.22 0.15 -2.62
N GLN A 79 -13.27 -0.66 -2.16
CA GLN A 79 -12.54 -0.44 -0.93
C GLN A 79 -11.12 0.10 -1.16
N TYR A 80 -10.67 0.16 -2.42
CA TYR A 80 -9.40 0.77 -2.77
C TYR A 80 -9.37 2.25 -2.38
N LYS A 81 -8.25 2.69 -1.79
CA LYS A 81 -8.07 4.08 -1.33
C LYS A 81 -6.96 4.80 -2.10
N TYR A 82 -5.75 4.29 -2.05
CA TYR A 82 -4.56 4.84 -2.69
C TYR A 82 -3.43 3.82 -2.72
N ASP A 83 -2.36 4.17 -3.42
CA ASP A 83 -1.11 3.40 -3.43
C ASP A 83 0.03 4.20 -2.85
N TRP A 84 1.00 3.49 -2.27
CA TRP A 84 2.37 3.95 -2.21
C TRP A 84 3.23 3.23 -3.23
N VAL A 85 4.24 3.92 -3.73
CA VAL A 85 5.25 3.39 -4.64
C VAL A 85 6.54 3.26 -3.86
N TRP A 86 6.99 2.04 -3.61
CA TRP A 86 8.32 1.82 -3.08
C TRP A 86 9.34 1.85 -4.20
N GLU A 87 10.16 2.91 -4.20
CA GLU A 87 11.32 3.05 -5.09
C GLU A 87 12.49 2.26 -4.50
N LYS A 88 12.92 1.21 -5.21
CA LYS A 88 14.00 0.32 -4.78
C LYS A 88 15.36 0.90 -5.15
N SER A 89 16.39 0.55 -4.39
CA SER A 89 17.77 0.91 -4.73
C SER A 89 18.38 0.03 -5.84
N ARG A 90 17.75 -1.08 -6.15
CA ARG A 90 18.17 -2.03 -7.19
C ARG A 90 17.04 -2.24 -8.19
N PHE A 91 17.40 -2.27 -9.45
CA PHE A 91 16.46 -2.59 -10.52
C PHE A 91 16.29 -4.10 -10.70
N ALA A 92 15.17 -4.47 -11.27
CA ALA A 92 14.89 -5.82 -11.75
C ALA A 92 14.81 -5.83 -13.30
N ASN A 93 14.66 -7.01 -13.87
CA ASN A 93 14.47 -7.22 -15.32
C ASN A 93 15.66 -6.80 -16.18
N GLN A 94 16.89 -6.92 -15.70
CA GLN A 94 18.09 -6.53 -16.45
C GLN A 94 18.17 -7.20 -17.83
N MET A 95 17.72 -8.44 -17.97
CA MET A 95 17.68 -9.16 -19.25
C MET A 95 16.77 -8.47 -20.29
N LEU A 96 15.82 -7.67 -19.85
CA LEU A 96 14.86 -6.97 -20.70
C LEU A 96 15.23 -5.51 -20.96
N ALA A 97 16.43 -5.05 -20.54
CA ALA A 97 16.85 -3.65 -20.62
C ALA A 97 16.82 -3.05 -22.05
N LYS A 98 16.94 -3.89 -23.09
CA LYS A 98 16.85 -3.46 -24.49
C LYS A 98 15.42 -3.42 -25.05
N ILE A 99 14.44 -3.93 -24.29
CA ILE A 99 13.06 -4.13 -24.75
C ILE A 99 12.09 -3.25 -23.97
N GLN A 100 12.37 -3.03 -22.68
CA GLN A 100 11.52 -2.23 -21.80
C GLN A 100 12.34 -1.55 -20.70
N PRO A 101 11.80 -0.51 -20.03
CA PRO A 101 12.46 0.13 -18.91
C PRO A 101 12.74 -0.84 -17.77
N LEU A 102 13.87 -0.64 -17.09
CA LEU A 102 14.21 -1.40 -15.88
C LEU A 102 13.24 -1.07 -14.74
N LYS A 103 12.70 -2.10 -14.11
CA LYS A 103 11.74 -1.95 -13.03
C LYS A 103 12.46 -1.68 -11.71
N ILE A 104 12.22 -0.51 -11.13
CA ILE A 104 12.84 -0.07 -9.86
C ILE A 104 11.81 0.17 -8.76
N HIS A 105 10.57 -0.26 -8.92
CA HIS A 105 9.53 -0.01 -7.93
C HIS A 105 8.62 -1.22 -7.72
N GLU A 106 7.97 -1.21 -6.56
CA GLU A 106 6.81 -2.03 -6.24
C GLU A 106 5.70 -1.13 -5.70
N LEU A 107 4.47 -1.62 -5.73
CA LEU A 107 3.30 -0.90 -5.26
C LEU A 107 2.86 -1.48 -3.91
N LEU A 108 2.34 -0.62 -3.05
CA LEU A 108 1.64 -1.00 -1.83
C LEU A 108 0.22 -0.47 -1.95
N HIS A 109 -0.74 -1.36 -2.16
CA HIS A 109 -2.14 -1.03 -2.36
C HIS A 109 -2.86 -0.94 -1.02
N VAL A 110 -3.50 0.18 -0.74
CA VAL A 110 -4.24 0.42 0.51
C VAL A 110 -5.73 0.30 0.27
N PHE A 111 -6.35 -0.60 1.03
CA PHE A 111 -7.81 -0.81 1.04
C PHE A 111 -8.36 -0.60 2.44
N SER A 112 -9.63 -0.21 2.53
CA SER A 112 -10.36 -0.11 3.80
C SER A 112 -11.86 -0.07 3.55
N SER A 113 -12.66 -0.62 4.46
CA SER A 113 -14.12 -0.55 4.40
C SER A 113 -14.64 0.87 4.63
N TRP A 114 -13.91 1.65 5.41
CA TRP A 114 -14.28 3.01 5.78
C TRP A 114 -13.14 3.99 5.50
N LYS A 115 -13.07 5.07 6.25
CA LYS A 115 -11.93 6.01 6.20
C LYS A 115 -10.74 5.36 6.90
N VAL A 116 -9.62 5.19 6.19
CA VAL A 116 -8.37 4.67 6.75
C VAL A 116 -7.90 5.57 7.88
N GLN A 117 -7.52 4.98 9.02
CA GLN A 117 -6.77 5.71 10.03
C GLN A 117 -5.38 6.02 9.48
N TYR A 118 -5.14 7.29 9.20
CA TYR A 118 -3.89 7.77 8.64
C TYR A 118 -3.16 8.64 9.65
N ASN A 119 -1.96 8.22 10.03
CA ASN A 119 -1.09 8.91 10.98
C ASN A 119 0.17 9.39 10.26
N PRO A 120 0.15 10.58 9.65
CA PRO A 120 1.30 11.09 8.90
C PRO A 120 2.50 11.28 9.82
N GLN A 121 3.65 10.75 9.41
CA GLN A 121 4.92 10.87 10.15
C GLN A 121 5.79 11.97 9.57
N GLY A 122 6.73 12.48 10.38
CA GLY A 122 7.72 13.47 9.94
C GLY A 122 7.15 14.86 9.72
N LEU A 123 5.98 15.18 10.26
CA LEU A 123 5.41 16.53 10.18
C LEU A 123 6.29 17.54 10.90
N ILE A 124 6.39 18.72 10.31
CA ILE A 124 7.07 19.89 10.89
C ILE A 124 6.00 20.94 11.20
N GLU A 125 5.91 21.38 12.44
CA GLU A 125 5.01 22.47 12.81
C GLU A 125 5.44 23.78 12.15
N VAL A 126 4.45 24.45 11.57
CA VAL A 126 4.61 25.80 11.00
C VAL A 126 3.33 26.58 11.28
N ASN A 127 3.46 27.77 11.83
CA ASN A 127 2.31 28.66 12.03
C ASN A 127 2.35 29.76 10.96
N LYS A 128 1.93 29.42 9.74
CA LYS A 128 2.02 30.31 8.59
C LYS A 128 0.65 30.55 7.97
N VAL A 129 0.28 31.83 7.84
CA VAL A 129 -0.87 32.20 7.03
C VAL A 129 -0.50 32.02 5.55
N THR A 130 -1.18 31.11 4.90
CA THR A 130 -0.99 30.81 3.48
C THR A 130 -2.12 31.44 2.69
N LYS A 131 -1.75 32.33 1.76
CA LYS A 131 -2.69 32.93 0.80
C LYS A 131 -2.83 32.01 -0.40
N GLN A 132 -4.05 31.69 -0.74
CA GLN A 132 -4.31 30.91 -1.95
C GLN A 132 -4.09 31.82 -3.17
N GLY A 133 -3.25 31.41 -4.10
CA GLY A 133 -3.08 32.09 -5.38
C GLY A 133 -4.41 32.19 -6.16
N LYS A 134 -4.48 33.11 -7.14
CA LYS A 134 -5.66 33.42 -7.95
C LYS A 134 -6.43 32.15 -8.35
N LYS A 135 -7.77 32.26 -8.38
CA LYS A 135 -8.73 31.21 -8.78
C LYS A 135 -8.17 30.26 -9.83
N VAL A 136 -7.97 29.02 -9.43
CA VAL A 136 -7.86 27.91 -10.40
C VAL A 136 -9.27 27.67 -10.91
N THR A 137 -9.48 27.82 -12.19
CA THR A 137 -10.73 27.50 -12.89
C THR A 137 -11.14 26.07 -12.57
N ASP A 138 -12.38 25.92 -12.30
CA ASP A 138 -13.11 24.86 -11.64
C ASP A 138 -13.17 23.53 -12.44
N ASN A 139 -12.06 22.80 -12.49
CA ASN A 139 -12.08 21.45 -13.08
C ASN A 139 -12.18 20.32 -12.03
N ASN A 140 -12.26 20.66 -10.73
CA ASN A 140 -12.33 19.66 -9.64
C ASN A 140 -13.37 20.05 -8.58
N GLY A 141 -14.65 20.06 -8.92
CA GLY A 141 -15.76 20.11 -7.97
C GLY A 141 -15.66 21.26 -6.97
N GLY A 142 -16.00 22.46 -7.39
CA GLY A 142 -15.78 23.70 -6.65
C GLY A 142 -16.53 23.81 -5.34
N GLY A 143 -15.80 23.81 -4.23
CA GLY A 143 -16.22 24.47 -3.02
C GLY A 143 -15.62 25.88 -2.97
N VAL A 144 -16.33 26.86 -2.36
CA VAL A 144 -15.77 28.18 -2.07
C VAL A 144 -14.57 27.99 -1.14
N ARG A 145 -13.36 28.06 -1.69
CA ARG A 145 -12.14 27.97 -0.88
C ARG A 145 -11.90 29.32 -0.21
N LYS A 146 -11.67 29.32 1.10
CA LYS A 146 -11.22 30.50 1.80
C LYS A 146 -9.92 30.99 1.14
N SER A 147 -9.81 32.28 0.90
CA SER A 147 -8.63 32.93 0.28
C SER A 147 -7.36 32.81 1.13
N GLU A 148 -7.52 32.56 2.41
CA GLU A 148 -6.42 32.42 3.39
C GLU A 148 -6.75 31.28 4.34
N TYR A 149 -5.71 30.51 4.72
CA TYR A 149 -5.81 29.49 5.76
C TYR A 149 -4.52 29.43 6.59
N MET A 150 -4.66 29.06 7.87
CA MET A 150 -3.52 28.83 8.74
C MET A 150 -2.95 27.45 8.45
N GLN A 151 -1.74 27.40 7.93
CA GLN A 151 -1.00 26.15 7.78
C GLN A 151 -0.31 25.84 9.10
N THR A 152 -0.72 24.77 9.76
CA THR A 152 -0.15 24.34 11.05
C THR A 152 1.01 23.37 10.90
N HIS A 153 1.05 22.62 9.82
CA HIS A 153 2.09 21.62 9.56
C HIS A 153 2.54 21.62 8.10
N THR A 154 3.78 21.20 7.89
CA THR A 154 4.36 20.92 6.57
C THR A 154 5.05 19.55 6.57
N ASN A 155 5.73 19.21 5.47
CA ASN A 155 6.44 17.95 5.31
C ASN A 155 5.53 16.70 5.42
N TYR A 156 4.31 16.79 4.88
CA TYR A 156 3.43 15.62 4.78
C TYR A 156 4.08 14.51 3.95
N PRO A 157 3.91 13.23 4.33
CA PRO A 157 4.43 12.10 3.58
C PRO A 157 4.00 12.12 2.11
N ARG A 158 4.90 11.72 1.24
CA ARG A 158 4.65 11.61 -0.21
C ARG A 158 4.36 10.16 -0.57
N SER A 159 3.67 9.95 -1.69
CA SER A 159 3.32 8.61 -2.19
C SER A 159 4.51 7.77 -2.65
N ILE A 160 5.70 8.36 -2.79
CA ILE A 160 6.92 7.62 -3.16
C ILE A 160 7.76 7.40 -1.91
N LEU A 161 7.97 6.13 -1.57
CA LEU A 161 8.77 5.67 -0.46
C LEU A 161 10.16 5.25 -0.97
N ARG A 162 11.22 5.78 -0.38
CA ARG A 162 12.61 5.49 -0.77
C ARG A 162 13.29 4.71 0.33
N PHE A 163 13.28 3.39 0.22
CA PHE A 163 13.99 2.49 1.12
C PHE A 163 14.95 1.64 0.31
N LYS A 164 16.19 1.49 0.82
CA LYS A 164 17.18 0.62 0.20
C LYS A 164 16.70 -0.83 0.25
N SER A 165 16.90 -1.55 -0.85
CA SER A 165 16.71 -3.00 -0.87
C SER A 165 17.71 -3.66 0.06
N GLU A 166 17.30 -4.74 0.74
CA GLU A 166 18.21 -5.51 1.59
C GLU A 166 19.33 -6.14 0.78
N SER A 167 20.54 -6.15 1.36
CA SER A 167 21.72 -6.74 0.75
C SER A 167 22.04 -8.13 1.30
N ASN A 168 21.77 -8.35 2.59
CA ASN A 168 21.99 -9.61 3.28
C ASN A 168 20.64 -10.26 3.58
N THR A 169 20.06 -10.88 2.56
CA THR A 169 18.72 -11.46 2.66
C THR A 169 18.79 -12.93 3.07
N VAL A 170 17.89 -13.35 3.95
CA VAL A 170 17.62 -14.77 4.25
C VAL A 170 16.62 -15.38 3.25
N HIS A 171 15.89 -14.53 2.51
CA HIS A 171 14.97 -14.92 1.46
C HIS A 171 15.13 -14.01 0.24
N SER A 172 15.04 -14.57 -0.96
CA SER A 172 15.29 -13.84 -2.23
C SER A 172 14.37 -12.65 -2.46
N THR A 173 13.16 -12.66 -1.91
CA THR A 173 12.15 -11.59 -2.05
C THR A 173 11.93 -10.80 -0.77
N GLN A 174 12.85 -10.88 0.19
CA GLN A 174 12.74 -10.18 1.47
C GLN A 174 12.57 -8.67 1.27
N LYS A 175 11.57 -8.12 1.97
CA LYS A 175 11.34 -6.67 2.02
C LYS A 175 12.24 -6.00 3.07
N PRO A 176 12.62 -4.73 2.90
CA PRO A 176 13.35 -3.99 3.92
C PRO A 176 12.51 -3.84 5.20
N VAL A 177 13.13 -4.07 6.35
CA VAL A 177 12.45 -3.92 7.65
C VAL A 177 11.89 -2.49 7.87
N PRO A 178 12.58 -1.41 7.44
CA PRO A 178 12.06 -0.05 7.61
C PRO A 178 10.90 0.32 6.67
N LEU A 179 10.64 -0.47 5.62
CA LEU A 179 9.55 -0.22 4.68
C LEU A 179 8.20 -0.53 5.31
#